data_2d3122c6a44ff797bdd5bb48241c4e8d
#
_entry.id   2d3122c6a44ff797bdd5bb48241c4e8d
#
_cell.length_a   1.000
_cell.length_b   1.000
_cell.length_c   1.000
_cell.angle_alpha   90.00
_cell.angle_beta   90.00
_cell.angle_gamma   90.00
#
_symmetry.space_group_name_H-M   'P 1'
#
loop_
_entity.id
_entity.type
_entity.pdbx_description
1 polymer ?
#
loop_
_entity_poly.entity_id
_entity_poly.type
_entity_poly.pdbx_seq_one_letter_code
_entity_poly.pdbx_strand_id
1 'polypeptide(L)'
;LILTLLGGNNQEMILKKLKEEGIVAVIRANSHEEALGYIKACISGGIKAIELTYTIPNVVELIKYVSENYPEALVGVGSVLNKKMAKDAIEAGALYVVSPGFSDEVNDVCKELNILYLPGCMTVTEIMNALSKGNPMVKLFPGEMFGAKYIKAVKAPIPNVEIMPTGGVNIDNIDEWFKMGVSCVGVGSSLLGSKYVKEIENLAKEFVSKIEKIRN
;
A
#
# COMPACT_ATOMS: atom_id res chain seq x y z
N LEU A 1 -17.79 -13.26 1.59
CA LEU A 1 -17.91 -14.42 2.52
C LEU A 1 -16.65 -14.61 3.40
N ILE A 2 -15.47 -14.10 2.98
CA ILE A 2 -14.20 -14.21 3.74
C ILE A 2 -14.16 -13.23 4.93
N LEU A 3 -14.81 -12.09 4.82
CA LEU A 3 -14.83 -11.03 5.87
C LEU A 3 -15.59 -11.41 7.15
N THR A 4 -16.47 -12.41 7.12
CA THR A 4 -17.32 -12.78 8.27
C THR A 4 -16.72 -13.87 9.16
N LEU A 5 -15.60 -14.50 8.77
CA LEU A 5 -15.01 -15.64 9.51
C LEU A 5 -13.85 -15.27 10.43
N LEU A 6 -13.39 -14.01 10.44
CA LEU A 6 -12.28 -13.58 11.28
C LEU A 6 -12.79 -12.68 12.40
N GLY A 7 -13.27 -13.29 13.49
CA GLY A 7 -13.64 -12.62 14.74
C GLY A 7 -12.42 -12.05 15.47
N GLY A 8 -11.62 -11.23 14.80
CA GLY A 8 -10.46 -10.51 15.30
C GLY A 8 -10.38 -9.11 14.70
N ASN A 9 -9.49 -8.27 15.18
CA ASN A 9 -9.27 -6.95 14.62
C ASN A 9 -8.61 -7.08 13.23
N ASN A 10 -9.45 -7.10 12.16
CA ASN A 10 -9.00 -7.25 10.78
C ASN A 10 -7.96 -6.18 10.39
N GLN A 11 -8.12 -4.95 10.89
CA GLN A 11 -7.16 -3.87 10.64
C GLN A 11 -5.77 -4.20 11.18
N GLU A 12 -5.65 -4.72 12.40
CA GLU A 12 -4.36 -5.10 13.01
C GLU A 12 -3.69 -6.24 12.24
N MET A 13 -4.48 -7.23 11.82
CA MET A 13 -3.97 -8.36 11.05
C MET A 13 -3.40 -7.89 9.70
N ILE A 14 -4.12 -7.03 8.97
CA ILE A 14 -3.67 -6.51 7.68
C ILE A 14 -2.47 -5.58 7.86
N LEU A 15 -2.49 -4.71 8.87
CA LEU A 15 -1.34 -3.88 9.22
C LEU A 15 -0.09 -4.72 9.48
N LYS A 16 -0.22 -5.79 10.27
CA LYS A 16 0.89 -6.71 10.55
C LYS A 16 1.42 -7.33 9.26
N LYS A 17 0.54 -7.84 8.39
CA LYS A 17 0.94 -8.42 7.10
C LYS A 17 1.65 -7.42 6.20
N LEU A 18 1.15 -6.17 6.08
CA LEU A 18 1.83 -5.13 5.29
C LEU A 18 3.24 -4.84 5.83
N LYS A 19 3.38 -4.81 7.16
CA LYS A 19 4.70 -4.65 7.80
C LYS A 19 5.61 -5.85 7.55
N GLU A 20 5.10 -7.06 7.58
CA GLU A 20 5.85 -8.29 7.29
C GLU A 20 6.31 -8.32 5.83
N GLU A 21 5.46 -7.99 4.88
CA GLU A 21 5.82 -7.88 3.47
C GLU A 21 6.88 -6.79 3.22
N GLY A 22 6.74 -5.63 3.88
CA GLY A 22 7.69 -4.52 3.79
C GLY A 22 7.63 -3.73 2.50
N ILE A 23 6.88 -4.19 1.52
CA ILE A 23 6.71 -3.55 0.21
C ILE A 23 5.28 -3.73 -0.28
N VAL A 24 4.73 -2.68 -0.86
CA VAL A 24 3.44 -2.66 -1.56
C VAL A 24 3.70 -2.27 -3.01
N ALA A 25 3.33 -3.13 -3.96
CA ALA A 25 3.35 -2.79 -5.37
C ALA A 25 2.14 -1.92 -5.72
N VAL A 26 2.38 -0.67 -6.08
CA VAL A 26 1.34 0.29 -6.46
C VAL A 26 1.10 0.20 -7.96
N ILE A 27 0.04 -0.49 -8.35
CA ILE A 27 -0.28 -0.79 -9.75
C ILE A 27 -1.09 0.35 -10.37
N ARG A 28 -0.54 0.91 -11.45
CA ARG A 28 -1.20 1.80 -12.39
C ARG A 28 -1.09 1.19 -13.77
N ALA A 29 -2.18 1.12 -14.50
CA ALA A 29 -2.23 0.50 -15.81
C ALA A 29 -3.34 1.12 -16.66
N ASN A 30 -3.22 0.98 -17.98
CA ASN A 30 -4.19 1.50 -18.95
C ASN A 30 -5.29 0.48 -19.27
N SER A 31 -5.11 -0.78 -18.88
CA SER A 31 -6.06 -1.87 -19.09
C SER A 31 -5.97 -2.94 -18.00
N HIS A 32 -7.00 -3.79 -17.90
CA HIS A 32 -6.98 -4.96 -17.02
C HIS A 32 -5.88 -5.96 -17.40
N GLU A 33 -5.66 -6.17 -18.69
CA GLU A 33 -4.63 -7.09 -19.19
C GLU A 33 -3.22 -6.65 -18.74
N GLU A 34 -2.91 -5.36 -18.92
CA GLU A 34 -1.66 -4.77 -18.45
C GLU A 34 -1.52 -4.90 -16.93
N ALA A 35 -2.57 -4.55 -16.18
CA ALA A 35 -2.58 -4.69 -14.72
C ALA A 35 -2.35 -6.12 -14.26
N LEU A 36 -3.02 -7.11 -14.88
CA LEU A 36 -2.85 -8.53 -14.57
C LEU A 36 -1.42 -9.02 -14.88
N GLY A 37 -0.81 -8.51 -15.95
CA GLY A 37 0.60 -8.77 -16.26
C GLY A 37 1.52 -8.31 -15.13
N TYR A 38 1.32 -7.09 -14.63
CA TYR A 38 2.08 -6.53 -13.51
C TYR A 38 1.84 -7.28 -12.20
N ILE A 39 0.59 -7.60 -11.89
CA ILE A 39 0.21 -8.36 -10.68
C ILE A 39 0.92 -9.71 -10.66
N LYS A 40 0.83 -10.47 -11.77
CA LYS A 40 1.49 -11.77 -11.90
C LYS A 40 3.00 -11.68 -11.72
N ALA A 41 3.63 -10.67 -12.34
CA ALA A 41 5.07 -10.45 -12.20
C ALA A 41 5.47 -10.13 -10.75
N CYS A 42 4.73 -9.26 -10.07
CA CYS A 42 4.98 -8.91 -8.68
C CYS A 42 4.84 -10.14 -7.76
N ILE A 43 3.77 -10.91 -7.89
CA ILE A 43 3.51 -12.11 -7.09
C ILE A 43 4.60 -13.17 -7.36
N SER A 44 4.93 -13.43 -8.64
CA SER A 44 6.01 -14.36 -9.03
C SER A 44 7.39 -13.89 -8.53
N GLY A 45 7.57 -12.59 -8.36
CA GLY A 45 8.76 -11.99 -7.75
C GLY A 45 8.76 -11.98 -6.23
N GLY A 46 7.68 -12.43 -5.58
CA GLY A 46 7.56 -12.54 -4.12
C GLY A 46 6.86 -11.35 -3.45
N ILE A 47 6.41 -10.33 -4.19
CA ILE A 47 5.63 -9.21 -3.64
C ILE A 47 4.16 -9.60 -3.62
N LYS A 48 3.59 -9.77 -2.43
CA LYS A 48 2.19 -10.19 -2.25
C LYS A 48 1.26 -9.03 -1.93
N ALA A 49 1.75 -7.92 -1.37
CA ALA A 49 0.93 -6.75 -1.10
C ALA A 49 0.79 -5.90 -2.38
N ILE A 50 -0.45 -5.80 -2.87
CA ILE A 50 -0.80 -5.18 -4.16
C ILE A 50 -1.82 -4.06 -3.91
N GLU A 51 -1.50 -2.83 -4.30
CA GLU A 51 -2.40 -1.68 -4.30
C GLU A 51 -2.89 -1.41 -5.74
N LEU A 52 -4.16 -1.71 -6.03
CA LEU A 52 -4.79 -1.41 -7.33
C LEU A 52 -5.36 0.00 -7.30
N THR A 53 -4.88 0.89 -8.16
CA THR A 53 -5.32 2.29 -8.11
C THR A 53 -6.58 2.53 -8.95
N TYR A 54 -7.43 3.46 -8.50
CA TYR A 54 -8.62 3.90 -9.23
C TYR A 54 -8.33 4.56 -10.59
N THR A 55 -7.06 4.72 -10.95
CA THR A 55 -6.64 5.15 -12.29
C THR A 55 -6.73 4.03 -13.33
N ILE A 56 -6.87 2.76 -12.89
CA ILE A 56 -7.11 1.61 -13.77
C ILE A 56 -8.59 1.62 -14.17
N PRO A 57 -8.94 1.50 -15.46
CA PRO A 57 -10.34 1.39 -15.88
C PRO A 57 -11.04 0.20 -15.21
N ASN A 58 -12.29 0.41 -14.74
CA ASN A 58 -13.10 -0.63 -14.07
C ASN A 58 -12.37 -1.40 -12.97
N VAL A 59 -11.58 -0.69 -12.14
CA VAL A 59 -10.73 -1.30 -11.11
C VAL A 59 -11.50 -2.18 -10.11
N VAL A 60 -12.77 -1.88 -9.83
CA VAL A 60 -13.62 -2.66 -8.91
C VAL A 60 -13.77 -4.11 -9.39
N GLU A 61 -14.00 -4.31 -10.68
CA GLU A 61 -14.06 -5.63 -11.28
C GLU A 61 -12.72 -6.36 -11.20
N LEU A 62 -11.61 -5.62 -11.40
CA LEU A 62 -10.27 -6.16 -11.28
C LEU A 62 -9.94 -6.57 -9.83
N ILE A 63 -10.32 -5.76 -8.83
CA ILE A 63 -10.17 -6.09 -7.41
C ILE A 63 -10.88 -7.42 -7.12
N LYS A 64 -12.15 -7.55 -7.54
CA LYS A 64 -12.92 -8.78 -7.36
C LYS A 64 -12.21 -9.97 -7.99
N TYR A 65 -11.81 -9.84 -9.25
CA TYR A 65 -11.12 -10.91 -9.96
C TYR A 65 -9.82 -11.35 -9.25
N VAL A 66 -8.99 -10.38 -8.85
CA VAL A 66 -7.71 -10.68 -8.19
C VAL A 66 -7.93 -11.30 -6.81
N SER A 67 -8.88 -10.81 -6.03
CA SER A 67 -9.21 -11.36 -4.70
C SER A 67 -9.73 -12.79 -4.77
N GLU A 68 -10.43 -13.17 -5.85
CA GLU A 68 -10.95 -14.52 -6.06
C GLU A 68 -9.90 -15.50 -6.62
N ASN A 69 -8.98 -15.03 -7.45
CA ASN A 69 -8.08 -15.89 -8.21
C ASN A 69 -6.62 -15.91 -7.70
N TYR A 70 -6.26 -15.00 -6.81
CA TYR A 70 -4.92 -14.89 -6.21
C TYR A 70 -5.02 -14.84 -4.68
N PRO A 71 -5.34 -15.96 -4.01
CA PRO A 71 -5.59 -15.99 -2.56
C PRO A 71 -4.35 -15.62 -1.72
N GLU A 72 -3.15 -15.72 -2.30
CA GLU A 72 -1.90 -15.28 -1.70
C GLU A 72 -1.72 -13.76 -1.72
N ALA A 73 -2.45 -13.03 -2.58
CA ALA A 73 -2.32 -11.60 -2.72
C ALA A 73 -3.06 -10.84 -1.61
N LEU A 74 -2.37 -9.89 -1.00
CA LEU A 74 -2.93 -8.92 -0.08
C LEU A 74 -3.42 -7.72 -0.92
N VAL A 75 -4.65 -7.80 -1.42
CA VAL A 75 -5.21 -6.80 -2.35
C VAL A 75 -5.74 -5.60 -1.60
N GLY A 76 -5.26 -4.43 -1.94
CA GLY A 76 -5.79 -3.14 -1.50
C GLY A 76 -6.17 -2.25 -2.68
N VAL A 77 -6.80 -1.15 -2.37
CA VAL A 77 -7.19 -0.14 -3.36
C VAL A 77 -6.53 1.20 -3.07
N GLY A 78 -5.99 1.85 -4.11
CA GLY A 78 -5.35 3.15 -4.02
C GLY A 78 -6.06 4.25 -4.82
N SER A 79 -5.64 5.49 -4.59
CA SER A 79 -6.25 6.69 -5.21
C SER A 79 -7.73 6.85 -4.88
N VAL A 80 -8.14 6.44 -3.69
CA VAL A 80 -9.51 6.55 -3.20
C VAL A 80 -9.75 7.99 -2.75
N LEU A 81 -10.78 8.65 -3.30
CA LEU A 81 -11.05 10.06 -3.06
C LEU A 81 -12.36 10.32 -2.31
N ASN A 82 -13.26 9.34 -2.21
CA ASN A 82 -14.56 9.51 -1.58
C ASN A 82 -15.12 8.20 -1.02
N LYS A 83 -16.21 8.32 -0.23
CA LYS A 83 -16.91 7.21 0.42
C LYS A 83 -17.36 6.12 -0.56
N LYS A 84 -17.90 6.52 -1.72
CA LYS A 84 -18.41 5.55 -2.70
C LYS A 84 -17.29 4.67 -3.25
N MET A 85 -16.16 5.27 -3.63
CA MET A 85 -15.00 4.53 -4.11
C MET A 85 -14.49 3.54 -3.06
N ALA A 86 -14.39 3.96 -1.80
CA ALA A 86 -13.98 3.08 -0.71
C ALA A 86 -14.93 1.89 -0.57
N LYS A 87 -16.23 2.15 -0.50
CA LYS A 87 -17.26 1.13 -0.32
C LYS A 87 -17.27 0.11 -1.47
N ASP A 88 -17.31 0.58 -2.71
CA ASP A 88 -17.32 -0.29 -3.90
C ASP A 88 -16.11 -1.24 -3.92
N ALA A 89 -14.91 -0.72 -3.60
CA ALA A 89 -13.69 -1.52 -3.57
C ALA A 89 -13.67 -2.53 -2.41
N ILE A 90 -14.15 -2.15 -1.23
CA ILE A 90 -14.24 -3.04 -0.07
C ILE A 90 -15.23 -4.18 -0.36
N GLU A 91 -16.39 -3.88 -0.93
CA GLU A 91 -17.38 -4.88 -1.33
C GLU A 91 -16.84 -5.83 -2.42
N ALA A 92 -15.92 -5.36 -3.26
CA ALA A 92 -15.21 -6.17 -4.25
C ALA A 92 -14.07 -7.03 -3.66
N GLY A 93 -13.72 -6.86 -2.39
CA GLY A 93 -12.71 -7.68 -1.71
C GLY A 93 -11.41 -6.97 -1.34
N ALA A 94 -11.34 -5.64 -1.45
CA ALA A 94 -10.16 -4.91 -0.98
C ALA A 94 -9.99 -5.03 0.54
N LEU A 95 -8.79 -5.42 0.97
CA LEU A 95 -8.44 -5.66 2.37
C LEU A 95 -7.92 -4.39 3.08
N TYR A 96 -7.48 -3.39 2.31
CA TYR A 96 -7.06 -2.08 2.80
C TYR A 96 -7.32 -0.99 1.76
N VAL A 97 -7.48 0.22 2.23
CA VAL A 97 -7.78 1.41 1.43
C VAL A 97 -6.66 2.43 1.58
N VAL A 98 -6.22 3.02 0.46
CA VAL A 98 -5.18 4.05 0.43
C VAL A 98 -5.69 5.28 -0.31
N SER A 99 -5.51 6.45 0.27
CA SER A 99 -5.86 7.73 -0.32
C SER A 99 -4.61 8.60 -0.55
N PRO A 100 -4.64 9.54 -1.50
CA PRO A 100 -3.55 10.50 -1.67
C PRO A 100 -3.50 11.57 -0.56
N GLY A 101 -4.60 11.77 0.14
CA GLY A 101 -4.77 12.66 1.29
C GLY A 101 -5.75 12.06 2.29
N PHE A 102 -5.93 12.72 3.46
CA PHE A 102 -6.93 12.29 4.45
C PHE A 102 -8.34 12.71 4.01
N SER A 103 -9.32 11.81 4.18
CA SER A 103 -10.75 12.07 3.98
C SER A 103 -11.55 11.49 5.14
N ASP A 104 -12.34 12.33 5.83
CA ASP A 104 -13.21 11.90 6.94
C ASP A 104 -14.22 10.85 6.46
N GLU A 105 -14.84 11.05 5.30
CA GLU A 105 -15.85 10.11 4.77
C GLU A 105 -15.27 8.74 4.37
N VAL A 106 -14.02 8.70 3.88
CA VAL A 106 -13.31 7.42 3.63
C VAL A 106 -12.93 6.76 4.94
N ASN A 107 -12.43 7.56 5.90
CA ASN A 107 -12.08 7.07 7.23
C ASN A 107 -13.28 6.44 7.95
N ASP A 108 -14.44 7.09 7.90
CA ASP A 108 -15.63 6.63 8.57
C ASP A 108 -16.15 5.31 7.99
N VAL A 109 -16.18 5.17 6.66
CA VAL A 109 -16.60 3.91 6.04
C VAL A 109 -15.61 2.77 6.29
N CYS A 110 -14.30 3.06 6.29
CA CYS A 110 -13.30 2.06 6.61
C CYS A 110 -13.41 1.58 8.07
N LYS A 111 -13.70 2.49 9.02
CA LYS A 111 -13.98 2.13 10.41
C LYS A 111 -15.25 1.29 10.57
N GLU A 112 -16.35 1.73 9.94
CA GLU A 112 -17.63 1.02 9.97
C GLU A 112 -17.48 -0.43 9.50
N LEU A 113 -16.69 -0.65 8.45
CA LEU A 113 -16.44 -1.96 7.83
C LEU A 113 -15.22 -2.70 8.39
N ASN A 114 -14.55 -2.16 9.41
CA ASN A 114 -13.33 -2.72 10.03
C ASN A 114 -12.21 -3.00 8.99
N ILE A 115 -12.01 -2.05 8.06
CA ILE A 115 -10.98 -2.10 7.02
C ILE A 115 -9.85 -1.13 7.34
N LEU A 116 -8.60 -1.55 7.14
CA LEU A 116 -7.42 -0.71 7.34
C LEU A 116 -7.41 0.44 6.33
N TYR A 117 -7.33 1.68 6.83
CA TYR A 117 -7.18 2.88 6.02
C TYR A 117 -5.78 3.48 6.18
N LEU A 118 -5.11 3.74 5.06
CA LEU A 118 -3.82 4.42 4.99
C LEU A 118 -4.01 5.79 4.31
N PRO A 119 -4.33 6.83 5.08
CA PRO A 119 -4.49 8.18 4.53
C PRO A 119 -3.15 8.74 4.07
N GLY A 120 -3.16 9.46 2.94
CA GLY A 120 -2.02 10.24 2.49
C GLY A 120 -1.80 11.43 3.42
N CYS A 121 -0.54 11.66 3.78
CA CYS A 121 -0.11 12.78 4.59
C CYS A 121 1.22 13.31 4.05
N MET A 122 1.40 14.61 4.09
CA MET A 122 2.63 15.28 3.68
C MET A 122 3.28 16.03 4.84
N THR A 123 2.49 16.49 5.81
CA THR A 123 2.94 17.30 6.94
C THR A 123 2.71 16.59 8.27
N VAL A 124 3.46 17.01 9.31
CA VAL A 124 3.29 16.52 10.69
C VAL A 124 1.85 16.75 11.19
N THR A 125 1.23 17.89 10.84
CA THR A 125 -0.15 18.20 11.23
C THR A 125 -1.14 17.19 10.63
N GLU A 126 -0.99 16.85 9.36
CA GLU A 126 -1.83 15.84 8.70
C GLU A 126 -1.62 14.44 9.31
N ILE A 127 -0.37 14.08 9.62
CA ILE A 127 -0.05 12.82 10.31
C ILE A 127 -0.73 12.77 11.68
N MET A 128 -0.62 13.83 12.48
CA MET A 128 -1.27 13.91 13.81
C MET A 128 -2.78 13.82 13.69
N ASN A 129 -3.39 14.48 12.70
CA ASN A 129 -4.82 14.37 12.44
C ASN A 129 -5.23 12.93 12.11
N ALA A 130 -4.52 12.28 11.18
CA ALA A 130 -4.78 10.89 10.81
C ALA A 130 -4.69 9.92 12.00
N LEU A 131 -3.65 10.07 12.84
CA LEU A 131 -3.47 9.28 14.05
C LEU A 131 -4.60 9.51 15.07
N SER A 132 -5.02 10.77 15.29
CA SER A 132 -6.12 11.12 16.19
C SER A 132 -7.45 10.51 15.76
N LYS A 133 -7.61 10.24 14.48
CA LYS A 133 -8.76 9.54 13.89
C LYS A 133 -8.61 8.02 13.92
N GLY A 134 -7.59 7.48 14.57
CA GLY A 134 -7.40 6.04 14.80
C GLY A 134 -6.74 5.28 13.64
N ASN A 135 -6.10 5.97 12.70
CA ASN A 135 -5.37 5.29 11.62
C ASN A 135 -3.96 4.95 12.11
N PRO A 136 -3.60 3.66 12.24
CA PRO A 136 -2.32 3.25 12.84
C PRO A 136 -1.13 3.45 11.91
N MET A 137 -1.35 3.55 10.61
CA MET A 137 -0.35 3.78 9.58
C MET A 137 -0.80 4.89 8.65
N VAL A 138 0.14 5.72 8.21
CA VAL A 138 -0.09 6.75 7.20
C VAL A 138 0.79 6.51 5.98
N LYS A 139 0.27 6.90 4.81
CA LYS A 139 1.06 7.00 3.58
C LYS A 139 1.75 8.37 3.54
N LEU A 140 3.08 8.42 3.51
CA LEU A 140 3.79 9.66 3.19
C LEU A 140 3.78 9.86 1.67
N PHE A 141 3.11 10.91 1.19
CA PHE A 141 2.94 11.15 -0.24
C PHE A 141 2.90 12.65 -0.58
N PRO A 142 3.63 13.10 -1.63
CA PRO A 142 4.68 12.37 -2.37
C PRO A 142 5.98 12.24 -1.57
N GLY A 143 6.51 11.03 -1.45
CA GLY A 143 7.69 10.74 -0.62
C GLY A 143 8.98 11.42 -1.11
N GLU A 144 9.16 11.55 -2.43
CA GLU A 144 10.33 12.19 -3.04
C GLU A 144 10.55 13.65 -2.65
N MET A 145 9.49 14.34 -2.22
CA MET A 145 9.59 15.77 -1.87
C MET A 145 10.45 16.00 -0.62
N PHE A 146 10.50 15.05 0.30
CA PHE A 146 11.23 15.19 1.56
C PHE A 146 12.40 14.20 1.70
N GLY A 147 12.33 13.06 1.03
CA GLY A 147 13.31 11.98 1.17
C GLY A 147 13.26 11.27 2.52
N ALA A 148 14.10 10.25 2.67
CA ALA A 148 14.07 9.36 3.84
C ALA A 148 14.37 10.05 5.19
N LYS A 149 15.15 11.11 5.20
CA LYS A 149 15.49 11.85 6.44
C LYS A 149 14.26 12.47 7.13
N TYR A 150 13.19 12.76 6.37
CA TYR A 150 11.95 13.27 6.92
C TYR A 150 11.29 12.27 7.90
N ILE A 151 11.36 10.98 7.61
CA ILE A 151 10.84 9.91 8.49
C ILE A 151 11.45 10.02 9.89
N LYS A 152 12.77 10.17 9.98
CA LYS A 152 13.47 10.30 11.26
C LYS A 152 13.01 11.54 12.02
N ALA A 153 12.84 12.67 11.33
CA ALA A 153 12.37 13.92 11.93
C ALA A 153 10.94 13.79 12.49
N VAL A 154 10.03 13.13 11.77
CA VAL A 154 8.66 12.87 12.22
C VAL A 154 8.63 11.90 13.40
N LYS A 155 9.41 10.81 13.34
CA LYS A 155 9.44 9.79 14.41
C LYS A 155 10.07 10.28 15.70
N ALA A 156 10.86 11.35 15.69
CA ALA A 156 11.43 11.90 16.91
C ALA A 156 10.35 12.35 17.93
N PRO A 157 9.36 13.19 17.58
CA PRO A 157 8.24 13.52 18.46
C PRO A 157 7.11 12.48 18.47
N ILE A 158 7.00 11.62 17.44
CA ILE A 158 5.92 10.63 17.31
C ILE A 158 6.55 9.24 17.06
N PRO A 159 7.18 8.63 18.06
CA PRO A 159 8.03 7.44 17.85
C PRO A 159 7.27 6.21 17.35
N ASN A 160 5.99 6.08 17.68
CA ASN A 160 5.17 4.90 17.34
C ASN A 160 4.41 5.05 16.01
N VAL A 161 4.61 6.15 15.26
CA VAL A 161 3.93 6.30 13.97
C VAL A 161 4.46 5.29 12.97
N GLU A 162 3.56 4.57 12.33
CA GLU A 162 3.88 3.72 11.20
C GLU A 162 3.73 4.53 9.90
N ILE A 163 4.75 4.51 9.06
CA ILE A 163 4.80 5.32 7.83
C ILE A 163 5.16 4.44 6.65
N MET A 164 4.36 4.55 5.59
CA MET A 164 4.60 3.95 4.28
C MET A 164 4.90 5.07 3.27
N PRO A 165 6.17 5.39 3.00
CA PRO A 165 6.51 6.35 1.95
C PRO A 165 6.14 5.77 0.58
N THR A 166 5.57 6.63 -0.26
CA THR A 166 5.20 6.31 -1.66
C THR A 166 5.58 7.48 -2.55
N GLY A 167 6.25 7.19 -3.67
CA GLY A 167 6.87 8.17 -4.54
C GLY A 167 8.37 8.33 -4.25
N GLY A 168 9.20 8.18 -5.29
CA GLY A 168 10.65 8.29 -5.20
C GLY A 168 11.39 7.09 -4.59
N VAL A 169 10.67 6.09 -4.08
CA VAL A 169 11.27 4.84 -3.57
C VAL A 169 11.67 3.96 -4.75
N ASN A 170 12.90 3.48 -4.75
CA ASN A 170 13.45 2.58 -5.76
C ASN A 170 14.47 1.61 -5.15
N ILE A 171 14.99 0.69 -5.97
CA ILE A 171 15.92 -0.36 -5.51
C ILE A 171 17.24 0.22 -4.95
N ASP A 172 17.68 1.38 -5.43
CA ASP A 172 18.95 1.97 -5.01
C ASP A 172 18.86 2.68 -3.65
N ASN A 173 17.67 3.21 -3.30
CA ASN A 173 17.47 4.01 -2.07
C ASN A 173 16.60 3.35 -0.98
N ILE A 174 16.06 2.15 -1.21
CA ILE A 174 15.14 1.51 -0.28
C ILE A 174 15.75 1.29 1.11
N ASP A 175 17.05 1.00 1.19
CA ASP A 175 17.77 0.82 2.44
C ASP A 175 17.84 2.11 3.28
N GLU A 176 17.92 3.27 2.65
CA GLU A 176 17.86 4.56 3.35
C GLU A 176 16.51 4.75 4.05
N TRP A 177 15.39 4.40 3.38
CA TRP A 177 14.05 4.47 3.96
C TRP A 177 13.91 3.56 5.18
N PHE A 178 14.29 2.29 5.06
CA PHE A 178 14.23 1.35 6.20
C PHE A 178 15.15 1.76 7.35
N LYS A 179 16.35 2.27 7.06
CA LYS A 179 17.27 2.81 8.08
C LYS A 179 16.66 3.99 8.87
N MET A 180 15.75 4.75 8.27
CA MET A 180 15.03 5.83 8.96
C MET A 180 13.80 5.33 9.72
N GLY A 181 13.49 4.04 9.69
CA GLY A 181 12.47 3.39 10.52
C GLY A 181 11.09 3.32 9.87
N VAL A 182 10.99 3.22 8.54
CA VAL A 182 9.72 2.90 7.87
C VAL A 182 9.35 1.45 8.10
N SER A 183 8.04 1.17 8.08
CA SER A 183 7.49 -0.18 8.30
C SER A 183 7.36 -0.95 6.99
N CYS A 184 6.98 -0.27 5.93
CA CYS A 184 6.92 -0.75 4.56
C CYS A 184 7.04 0.43 3.60
N VAL A 185 7.20 0.15 2.31
CA VAL A 185 7.29 1.15 1.25
C VAL A 185 6.27 0.87 0.15
N GLY A 186 5.71 1.92 -0.46
CA GLY A 186 4.89 1.83 -1.66
C GLY A 186 5.74 2.10 -2.90
N VAL A 187 5.82 1.16 -3.83
CA VAL A 187 6.65 1.25 -5.03
C VAL A 187 5.79 1.13 -6.28
N GLY A 188 5.81 2.14 -7.12
CA GLY A 188 5.03 2.21 -8.36
C GLY A 188 5.93 2.19 -9.60
N SER A 189 6.16 3.36 -10.20
CA SER A 189 6.86 3.49 -11.48
C SER A 189 8.29 2.92 -11.50
N SER A 190 9.01 2.97 -10.38
CA SER A 190 10.35 2.41 -10.28
C SER A 190 10.36 0.87 -10.33
N LEU A 191 9.24 0.21 -10.01
CA LEU A 191 9.06 -1.24 -10.15
C LEU A 191 8.43 -1.61 -11.51
N LEU A 192 7.44 -0.82 -11.96
CA LEU A 192 6.59 -1.12 -13.10
C LEU A 192 7.01 -0.37 -14.39
N GLY A 193 8.16 0.27 -14.40
CA GLY A 193 8.62 1.10 -15.52
C GLY A 193 9.03 0.33 -16.76
N SER A 194 9.19 -0.98 -16.69
CA SER A 194 9.52 -1.81 -17.86
C SER A 194 8.27 -2.26 -18.62
N LYS A 195 8.38 -2.35 -19.95
CA LYS A 195 7.38 -2.98 -20.82
C LYS A 195 7.44 -4.52 -20.78
N TYR A 196 8.49 -5.09 -20.19
CA TYR A 196 8.71 -6.52 -20.17
C TYR A 196 8.37 -7.08 -18.78
N VAL A 197 7.33 -7.90 -18.72
CA VAL A 197 6.83 -8.54 -17.49
C VAL A 197 7.95 -9.31 -16.74
N LYS A 198 8.89 -9.93 -17.47
CA LYS A 198 10.01 -10.65 -16.86
C LYS A 198 11.01 -9.75 -16.14
N GLU A 199 11.21 -8.54 -16.62
CA GLU A 199 12.07 -7.56 -15.93
C GLU A 199 11.41 -7.08 -14.63
N ILE A 200 10.09 -6.87 -14.64
CA ILE A 200 9.31 -6.54 -13.44
C ILE A 200 9.41 -7.66 -12.40
N GLU A 201 9.27 -8.92 -12.83
CA GLU A 201 9.43 -10.08 -11.93
C GLU A 201 10.83 -10.13 -11.31
N ASN A 202 11.87 -9.92 -12.12
CA ASN A 202 13.25 -9.94 -11.63
C ASN A 202 13.49 -8.79 -10.64
N LEU A 203 13.02 -7.58 -10.95
CA LEU A 203 13.16 -6.43 -10.06
C LEU A 203 12.35 -6.62 -8.75
N ALA A 204 11.17 -7.23 -8.82
CA ALA A 204 10.41 -7.61 -7.64
C ALA A 204 11.20 -8.56 -6.72
N LYS A 205 11.88 -9.58 -7.28
CA LYS A 205 12.79 -10.47 -6.53
C LYS A 205 13.94 -9.71 -5.88
N GLU A 206 14.52 -8.73 -6.59
CA GLU A 206 15.60 -7.91 -6.04
C GLU A 206 15.11 -7.06 -4.86
N PHE A 207 13.93 -6.44 -4.95
CA PHE A 207 13.32 -5.71 -3.84
C PHE A 207 13.11 -6.60 -2.63
N VAL A 208 12.49 -7.77 -2.79
CA VAL A 208 12.23 -8.72 -1.71
C VAL A 208 13.54 -9.14 -1.04
N SER A 209 14.52 -9.59 -1.83
CA SER A 209 15.83 -10.00 -1.32
C SER A 209 16.57 -8.88 -0.58
N LYS A 210 16.47 -7.64 -1.08
CA LYS A 210 17.09 -6.48 -0.42
C LYS A 210 16.43 -6.17 0.90
N ILE A 211 15.08 -6.21 0.98
CA ILE A 211 14.32 -6.00 2.22
C ILE A 211 14.66 -7.06 3.26
N GLU A 212 14.72 -8.34 2.87
CA GLU A 212 15.12 -9.44 3.77
C GLU A 212 16.51 -9.20 4.37
N LYS A 213 17.48 -8.78 3.55
CA LYS A 213 18.84 -8.45 4.01
C LYS A 213 18.90 -7.25 4.96
N ILE A 214 18.04 -6.25 4.76
CA ILE A 214 18.00 -5.06 5.62
C ILE A 214 17.42 -5.39 7.00
N ARG A 215 16.54 -6.39 7.08
CA ARG A 215 15.82 -6.77 8.29
C ARG A 215 16.53 -7.83 9.15
N ASN A 216 17.48 -8.57 8.56
CA ASN A 216 18.34 -9.55 9.23
C ASN A 216 19.64 -8.92 9.73
#